data_196d21d65875e30126761b2198fc58c9
#
_entry.id   196d21d65875e30126761b2198fc58c9
#
_cell.length_a   1.000
_cell.length_b   1.000
_cell.length_c   1.000
_cell.angle_alpha   90.00
_cell.angle_beta   90.00
_cell.angle_gamma   90.00
#
_symmetry.space_group_name_H-M   'P 1'
#
loop_
_entity.id
_entity.type
_entity.pdbx_description
1 polymer ?
#
loop_
_entity_poly.entity_id
_entity_poly.type
_entity_poly.pdbx_seq_one_letter_code
_entity_poly.pdbx_strand_id
1 'polypeptide(L)'
;YSPPCKAQIREKIALHYPPERREAVWEQVQRQYVDFLSDWRTDLGGKKNFHNGPGGNYDCVALMAYYTVCRDVTGLSEIEEMEGALFLPSFRKLAKFVDGNKPLFKRLMYLAFRKAKRQCDKWGDFEMHVAPYEKGKPIYYEFTACPTAEFARKHGLLEVMPALCNPDYESMELIHARLVRTTTCANGCKCD
;
A
#
# COMPACT_ATOMS: atom_id res chain seq x y z
N TYR A 1 7.14 -6.93 -8.57
CA TYR A 1 7.28 -6.07 -7.41
C TYR A 1 8.62 -5.33 -7.41
N SER A 2 8.79 -4.34 -6.54
CA SER A 2 9.92 -3.42 -6.56
C SER A 2 11.23 -4.05 -6.06
N PRO A 3 12.40 -3.58 -6.54
CA PRO A 3 13.69 -4.03 -6.00
C PRO A 3 13.86 -3.81 -4.50
N PRO A 4 13.40 -2.67 -3.89
CA PRO A 4 13.42 -2.51 -2.45
C PRO A 4 12.60 -3.57 -1.69
N CYS A 5 11.40 -3.90 -2.15
CA CYS A 5 10.58 -4.96 -1.55
C CYS A 5 11.28 -6.32 -1.62
N LYS A 6 11.88 -6.64 -2.76
CA LYS A 6 12.70 -7.86 -2.93
C LYS A 6 13.85 -7.94 -1.91
N ALA A 7 14.56 -6.83 -1.73
CA ALA A 7 15.67 -6.76 -0.78
C ALA A 7 15.20 -6.97 0.66
N GLN A 8 14.10 -6.34 1.07
CA GLN A 8 13.53 -6.50 2.41
C GLN A 8 13.07 -7.94 2.69
N ILE A 9 12.35 -8.57 1.75
CA ILE A 9 11.92 -9.96 1.91
C ILE A 9 13.13 -10.87 2.11
N ARG A 10 14.19 -10.69 1.32
CA ARG A 10 15.43 -11.47 1.50
C ARG A 10 16.11 -11.22 2.85
N GLU A 11 16.12 -9.98 3.32
CA GLU A 11 16.65 -9.61 4.63
C GLU A 11 15.87 -10.28 5.76
N LYS A 12 14.54 -10.24 5.72
CA LYS A 12 13.69 -10.90 6.73
C LYS A 12 13.83 -12.43 6.70
N ILE A 13 13.92 -13.04 5.51
CA ILE A 13 14.25 -14.47 5.40
C ILE A 13 15.61 -14.77 6.02
N ALA A 14 16.61 -13.91 5.81
CA ALA A 14 17.93 -14.10 6.42
C ALA A 14 17.93 -13.93 7.94
N LEU A 15 17.01 -13.14 8.48
CA LEU A 15 16.81 -12.97 9.92
C LEU A 15 16.16 -14.21 10.57
N HIS A 16 15.13 -14.78 9.92
CA HIS A 16 14.28 -15.82 10.51
C HIS A 16 14.77 -17.24 10.23
N TYR A 17 15.56 -17.45 9.17
CA TYR A 17 15.96 -18.79 8.74
C TYR A 17 17.47 -18.98 8.71
N PRO A 18 17.97 -20.17 9.09
CA PRO A 18 19.38 -20.50 9.01
C PRO A 18 19.85 -20.54 7.55
N PRO A 19 21.14 -20.31 7.29
CA PRO A 19 21.67 -20.12 5.92
C PRO A 19 21.26 -21.20 4.91
N GLU A 20 21.24 -22.45 5.33
CA GLU A 20 20.92 -23.62 4.49
C GLU A 20 19.45 -23.66 4.02
N ARG A 21 18.54 -22.96 4.71
CA ARG A 21 17.11 -22.90 4.37
C ARG A 21 16.71 -21.66 3.58
N ARG A 22 17.54 -20.62 3.58
CA ARG A 22 17.16 -19.29 3.05
C ARG A 22 16.75 -19.31 1.58
N GLU A 23 17.52 -20.01 0.75
CA GLU A 23 17.22 -20.04 -0.69
C GLU A 23 15.95 -20.84 -0.97
N ALA A 24 15.74 -21.97 -0.29
CA ALA A 24 14.51 -22.75 -0.44
C ALA A 24 13.26 -21.95 0.00
N VAL A 25 13.34 -21.21 1.10
CA VAL A 25 12.23 -20.32 1.54
C VAL A 25 12.01 -19.20 0.53
N TRP A 26 13.08 -18.58 0.04
CA TRP A 26 12.99 -17.55 -1.00
C TRP A 26 12.29 -18.07 -2.26
N GLU A 27 12.66 -19.25 -2.75
CA GLU A 27 11.99 -19.85 -3.90
C GLU A 27 10.50 -20.14 -3.63
N GLN A 28 10.15 -20.55 -2.40
CA GLN A 28 8.75 -20.74 -2.03
C GLN A 28 7.97 -19.40 -2.08
N VAL A 29 8.55 -18.33 -1.56
CA VAL A 29 7.94 -16.99 -1.65
C VAL A 29 7.77 -16.55 -3.10
N GLN A 30 8.77 -16.81 -3.96
CA GLN A 30 8.66 -16.47 -5.38
C GLN A 30 7.57 -17.29 -6.09
N ARG A 31 7.46 -18.59 -5.81
CA ARG A 31 6.38 -19.43 -6.35
C ARG A 31 5.02 -18.91 -5.89
N GLN A 32 4.87 -18.64 -4.59
CA GLN A 32 3.62 -18.11 -4.03
C GLN A 32 3.24 -16.76 -4.67
N TYR A 33 4.23 -15.88 -4.90
CA TYR A 33 3.99 -14.62 -5.58
C TYR A 33 3.52 -14.81 -7.03
N VAL A 34 4.13 -15.73 -7.77
CA VAL A 34 3.73 -16.05 -9.15
C VAL A 34 2.32 -16.65 -9.17
N ASP A 35 2.00 -17.55 -8.24
CA ASP A 35 0.65 -18.13 -8.11
C ASP A 35 -0.38 -17.02 -7.82
N PHE A 36 -0.06 -16.11 -6.93
CA PHE A 36 -0.92 -14.94 -6.62
C PHE A 36 -1.11 -14.02 -7.83
N LEU A 37 -0.06 -13.81 -8.64
CA LEU A 37 -0.19 -13.00 -9.85
C LEU A 37 -1.12 -13.62 -10.89
N SER A 38 -1.32 -14.93 -10.90
CA SER A 38 -2.27 -15.58 -11.82
C SER A 38 -3.71 -15.13 -11.57
N ASP A 39 -4.00 -14.73 -10.32
CA ASP A 39 -5.30 -14.22 -9.86
C ASP A 39 -5.37 -12.70 -9.76
N TRP A 40 -4.20 -12.04 -9.86
CA TRP A 40 -4.10 -10.59 -9.80
C TRP A 40 -4.41 -9.96 -11.17
N ARG A 41 -5.07 -8.83 -11.15
CA ARG A 41 -5.27 -8.04 -12.37
C ARG A 41 -3.94 -7.56 -12.93
N THR A 42 -3.60 -7.96 -14.14
CA THR A 42 -2.29 -7.68 -14.75
C THR A 42 -2.27 -6.42 -15.64
N ASP A 43 -3.44 -5.89 -16.01
CA ASP A 43 -3.61 -4.75 -16.91
C ASP A 43 -3.64 -3.38 -16.21
N LEU A 44 -3.03 -3.28 -15.02
CA LEU A 44 -3.07 -2.09 -14.17
C LEU A 44 -2.04 -1.00 -14.55
N GLY A 45 -1.66 -0.90 -15.81
CA GLY A 45 -0.82 0.17 -16.35
C GLY A 45 0.68 0.05 -16.06
N GLY A 46 1.13 -1.03 -15.45
CA GLY A 46 2.55 -1.28 -15.14
C GLY A 46 3.17 -0.07 -14.43
N LYS A 47 4.40 0.31 -14.83
CA LYS A 47 5.13 1.44 -14.23
C LYS A 47 4.48 2.82 -14.45
N LYS A 48 3.51 2.94 -15.35
CA LYS A 48 2.82 4.21 -15.61
C LYS A 48 1.75 4.52 -14.58
N ASN A 49 1.27 3.50 -13.87
CA ASN A 49 0.31 3.67 -12.79
C ASN A 49 1.08 3.91 -11.48
N PHE A 50 0.80 5.04 -10.82
CA PHE A 50 1.51 5.41 -9.58
C PHE A 50 1.21 4.45 -8.40
N HIS A 51 0.05 3.76 -8.41
CA HIS A 51 -0.26 2.73 -7.43
C HIS A 51 0.64 1.46 -7.55
N ASN A 52 1.47 1.37 -8.57
CA ASN A 52 2.42 0.28 -8.77
C ASN A 52 3.87 0.67 -8.39
N GLY A 53 4.05 1.82 -7.72
CA GLY A 53 5.33 2.22 -7.14
C GLY A 53 5.72 1.39 -5.91
N PRO A 54 6.86 1.72 -5.24
CA PRO A 54 7.22 1.09 -3.97
C PRO A 54 6.12 1.25 -2.93
N GLY A 55 5.77 0.15 -2.24
CA GLY A 55 4.62 0.08 -1.35
C GLY A 55 3.25 0.06 -2.06
N GLY A 56 3.23 -0.15 -3.38
CA GLY A 56 1.99 -0.22 -4.16
C GLY A 56 1.50 -1.64 -4.41
N ASN A 57 0.54 -1.76 -5.32
CA ASN A 57 -0.20 -3.01 -5.59
C ASN A 57 0.66 -4.28 -5.64
N TYR A 58 1.74 -4.28 -6.43
CA TYR A 58 2.58 -5.47 -6.61
C TYR A 58 3.48 -5.76 -5.40
N ASP A 59 3.87 -4.75 -4.65
CA ASP A 59 4.62 -4.94 -3.41
C ASP A 59 3.69 -5.51 -2.33
N CYS A 60 2.44 -5.03 -2.21
CA CYS A 60 1.44 -5.59 -1.32
C CYS A 60 1.21 -7.09 -1.59
N VAL A 61 1.08 -7.49 -2.87
CA VAL A 61 0.96 -8.93 -3.24
C VAL A 61 2.21 -9.71 -2.85
N ALA A 62 3.41 -9.13 -3.01
CA ALA A 62 4.65 -9.79 -2.62
C ALA A 62 4.77 -9.94 -1.09
N LEU A 63 4.35 -8.94 -0.32
CA LEU A 63 4.30 -9.01 1.15
C LEU A 63 3.26 -10.04 1.62
N MET A 64 2.12 -10.14 0.97
CA MET A 64 1.13 -11.20 1.24
C MET A 64 1.70 -12.60 0.93
N ALA A 65 2.46 -12.76 -0.17
CA ALA A 65 3.12 -14.02 -0.49
C ALA A 65 4.19 -14.38 0.55
N TYR A 66 4.99 -13.42 0.98
CA TYR A 66 5.95 -13.60 2.05
C TYR A 66 5.27 -14.00 3.37
N TYR A 67 4.23 -13.27 3.78
CA TYR A 67 3.45 -13.61 4.97
C TYR A 67 2.85 -15.01 4.89
N THR A 68 2.31 -15.41 3.75
CA THR A 68 1.72 -16.74 3.57
C THR A 68 2.73 -17.86 3.77
N VAL A 69 3.94 -17.71 3.23
CA VAL A 69 5.00 -18.73 3.32
C VAL A 69 5.69 -18.74 4.69
N CYS A 70 5.82 -17.57 5.32
CA CYS A 70 6.61 -17.38 6.55
C CYS A 70 5.73 -17.11 7.78
N ARG A 71 4.44 -17.46 7.73
CA ARG A 71 3.44 -17.12 8.75
C ARG A 71 3.76 -17.63 10.14
N ASP A 72 4.53 -18.70 10.24
CA ASP A 72 5.00 -19.31 11.49
C ASP A 72 6.07 -18.48 12.22
N VAL A 73 6.77 -17.60 11.50
CA VAL A 73 7.86 -16.78 12.04
C VAL A 73 7.66 -15.27 11.82
N THR A 74 6.68 -14.87 11.01
CA THR A 74 6.40 -13.47 10.63
C THR A 74 5.09 -12.99 11.26
N GLY A 75 5.16 -11.90 12.02
CA GLY A 75 3.97 -11.22 12.56
C GLY A 75 3.48 -10.09 11.66
N LEU A 76 2.22 -9.64 11.90
CA LEU A 76 1.64 -8.50 11.17
C LEU A 76 2.40 -7.19 11.38
N SER A 77 3.02 -7.00 12.55
CA SER A 77 3.88 -5.84 12.82
C SER A 77 5.12 -5.79 11.93
N GLU A 78 5.68 -6.93 11.57
CA GLU A 78 6.80 -6.99 10.62
C GLU A 78 6.35 -6.60 9.21
N ILE A 79 5.17 -7.05 8.79
CA ILE A 79 4.59 -6.64 7.49
C ILE A 79 4.34 -5.12 7.45
N GLU A 80 3.82 -4.54 8.54
CA GLU A 80 3.61 -3.10 8.66
C GLU A 80 4.93 -2.32 8.60
N GLU A 81 5.96 -2.79 9.29
CA GLU A 81 7.32 -2.22 9.21
C GLU A 81 7.86 -2.26 7.78
N MET A 82 7.72 -3.41 7.09
CA MET A 82 8.18 -3.58 5.72
C MET A 82 7.43 -2.66 4.76
N GLU A 83 6.12 -2.57 4.86
CA GLU A 83 5.31 -1.66 4.03
C GLU A 83 5.67 -0.20 4.31
N GLY A 84 5.78 0.20 5.56
CA GLY A 84 6.23 1.54 5.95
C GLY A 84 7.60 1.89 5.36
N ALA A 85 8.55 0.97 5.39
CA ALA A 85 9.88 1.19 4.82
C ALA A 85 9.88 1.32 3.29
N LEU A 86 8.88 0.76 2.59
CA LEU A 86 8.69 0.94 1.15
C LEU A 86 7.98 2.26 0.81
N PHE A 87 6.92 2.57 1.53
CA PHE A 87 5.98 3.63 1.21
C PHE A 87 6.43 5.02 1.70
N LEU A 88 6.90 5.12 2.95
CA LEU A 88 7.19 6.38 3.63
C LEU A 88 8.39 7.19 3.10
N PRO A 89 9.44 6.62 2.47
CA PRO A 89 10.57 7.39 2.00
C PRO A 89 10.19 8.52 1.03
N SER A 90 9.14 8.33 0.23
CA SER A 90 8.62 9.36 -0.67
C SER A 90 8.00 10.52 0.10
N PHE A 91 7.26 10.25 1.17
CA PHE A 91 6.64 11.25 2.05
C PHE A 91 7.68 11.97 2.90
N ARG A 92 8.70 11.27 3.42
CA ARG A 92 9.82 11.91 4.13
C ARG A 92 10.59 12.92 3.25
N LYS A 93 10.72 12.63 1.95
CA LYS A 93 11.29 13.60 1.00
C LYS A 93 10.34 14.78 0.78
N LEU A 94 9.06 14.50 0.59
CA LEU A 94 8.02 15.51 0.37
C LEU A 94 7.89 16.45 1.57
N ALA A 95 7.94 15.92 2.79
CA ALA A 95 7.82 16.66 4.06
C ALA A 95 8.83 17.81 4.20
N LYS A 96 9.97 17.75 3.52
CA LYS A 96 10.96 18.84 3.51
C LYS A 96 10.45 20.11 2.85
N PHE A 97 9.44 20.03 2.00
CA PHE A 97 8.93 21.14 1.18
C PHE A 97 7.45 21.44 1.43
N VAL A 98 6.80 20.63 2.24
CA VAL A 98 5.36 20.49 2.30
C VAL A 98 4.88 20.60 3.75
N ASP A 99 3.89 21.49 3.97
CA ASP A 99 3.23 21.65 5.26
C ASP A 99 1.71 21.66 5.04
N GLY A 100 1.07 20.55 5.43
CA GLY A 100 -0.37 20.31 5.29
C GLY A 100 -1.25 21.34 6.01
N ASN A 101 -0.69 22.07 7.01
CA ASN A 101 -1.41 23.12 7.72
C ASN A 101 -1.56 24.42 6.90
N LYS A 102 -0.78 24.58 5.81
CA LYS A 102 -0.83 25.79 4.98
C LYS A 102 -1.98 25.71 3.96
N PRO A 103 -2.82 26.75 3.82
CA PRO A 103 -3.96 26.74 2.89
C PRO A 103 -3.58 26.48 1.43
N LEU A 104 -2.45 27.02 0.99
CA LEU A 104 -1.94 26.76 -0.37
C LEU A 104 -1.66 25.25 -0.57
N PHE A 105 -1.06 24.64 0.45
CA PHE A 105 -0.70 23.23 0.37
C PHE A 105 -1.94 22.32 0.37
N LYS A 106 -2.93 22.63 1.18
CA LYS A 106 -4.23 21.95 1.15
C LYS A 106 -4.85 21.96 -0.27
N ARG A 107 -4.77 23.10 -0.99
CA ARG A 107 -5.24 23.20 -2.36
C ARG A 107 -4.42 22.32 -3.32
N LEU A 108 -3.12 22.26 -3.14
CA LEU A 108 -2.24 21.39 -3.93
C LEU A 108 -2.52 19.90 -3.66
N MET A 109 -2.75 19.50 -2.40
CA MET A 109 -3.16 18.15 -2.07
C MET A 109 -4.51 17.79 -2.72
N TYR A 110 -5.48 18.67 -2.66
CA TYR A 110 -6.76 18.44 -3.35
C TYR A 110 -6.56 18.18 -4.85
N LEU A 111 -5.71 18.96 -5.51
CA LEU A 111 -5.39 18.74 -6.93
C LEU A 111 -4.67 17.41 -7.16
N ALA A 112 -3.81 17.00 -6.21
CA ALA A 112 -3.16 15.69 -6.25
C ALA A 112 -4.18 14.55 -6.12
N PHE A 113 -5.14 14.63 -5.20
CA PHE A 113 -6.21 13.63 -5.08
C PHE A 113 -7.11 13.60 -6.33
N ARG A 114 -7.42 14.75 -6.94
CA ARG A 114 -8.13 14.76 -8.23
C ARG A 114 -7.32 14.12 -9.37
N LYS A 115 -5.99 14.27 -9.35
CA LYS A 115 -5.12 13.58 -10.30
C LYS A 115 -5.12 12.06 -10.02
N ALA A 116 -5.05 11.67 -8.74
CA ALA A 116 -5.15 10.27 -8.33
C ALA A 116 -6.46 9.65 -8.80
N LYS A 117 -7.61 10.32 -8.58
CA LYS A 117 -8.90 9.85 -9.09
C LYS A 117 -8.87 9.60 -10.61
N ARG A 118 -8.32 10.53 -11.39
CA ARG A 118 -8.21 10.34 -12.85
C ARG A 118 -7.33 9.15 -13.23
N GLN A 119 -6.32 8.82 -12.42
CA GLN A 119 -5.52 7.62 -12.64
C GLN A 119 -6.33 6.36 -12.32
N CYS A 120 -7.09 6.35 -11.20
CA CYS A 120 -8.00 5.26 -10.87
C CYS A 120 -9.03 5.03 -12.00
N ASP A 121 -9.67 6.10 -12.48
CA ASP A 121 -10.63 6.03 -13.59
C ASP A 121 -9.99 5.47 -14.88
N LYS A 122 -8.73 5.85 -15.15
CA LYS A 122 -8.00 5.41 -16.33
C LYS A 122 -7.63 3.94 -16.31
N TRP A 123 -7.20 3.43 -15.15
CA TRP A 123 -6.68 2.08 -15.01
C TRP A 123 -7.72 1.10 -14.45
N GLY A 124 -8.82 1.63 -13.87
CA GLY A 124 -9.89 0.84 -13.29
C GLY A 124 -9.40 -0.08 -12.16
N ASP A 125 -8.38 0.37 -11.41
CA ASP A 125 -7.84 -0.36 -10.27
C ASP A 125 -8.64 -0.04 -8.99
N PHE A 126 -8.56 1.20 -8.52
CA PHE A 126 -9.38 1.66 -7.41
C PHE A 126 -10.62 2.40 -7.90
N GLU A 127 -11.72 2.28 -7.21
CA GLU A 127 -12.86 3.17 -7.39
C GLU A 127 -12.77 4.29 -6.36
N MET A 128 -12.40 5.49 -6.83
CA MET A 128 -12.11 6.65 -5.97
C MET A 128 -13.10 7.78 -6.21
N HIS A 129 -13.63 8.34 -5.13
CA HIS A 129 -14.44 9.56 -5.13
C HIS A 129 -13.72 10.66 -4.36
N VAL A 130 -13.76 11.89 -4.89
CA VAL A 130 -13.18 13.08 -4.25
C VAL A 130 -14.24 14.16 -4.21
N ALA A 131 -14.64 14.58 -3.01
CA ALA A 131 -15.62 15.64 -2.80
C ALA A 131 -15.10 17.00 -3.32
N PRO A 132 -15.98 17.94 -3.68
CA PRO A 132 -15.58 19.28 -4.05
C PRO A 132 -14.75 19.97 -2.97
N TYR A 133 -13.77 20.79 -3.39
CA TYR A 133 -12.97 21.56 -2.45
C TYR A 133 -13.79 22.67 -1.76
N GLU A 134 -13.78 22.68 -0.43
CA GLU A 134 -14.38 23.73 0.37
C GLU A 134 -13.32 24.38 1.25
N LYS A 135 -13.26 25.73 1.21
CA LYS A 135 -12.36 26.50 2.06
C LYS A 135 -12.76 26.30 3.55
N GLY A 136 -11.79 25.99 4.39
CA GLY A 136 -12.02 25.79 5.81
C GLY A 136 -12.46 24.38 6.22
N LYS A 137 -12.89 23.52 5.27
CA LYS A 137 -13.25 22.12 5.57
C LYS A 137 -12.12 21.15 5.24
N PRO A 138 -12.05 19.96 5.87
CA PRO A 138 -11.13 18.90 5.46
C PRO A 138 -11.28 18.53 3.98
N ILE A 139 -10.24 17.99 3.38
CA ILE A 139 -10.39 17.31 2.09
C ILE A 139 -11.04 15.96 2.37
N TYR A 140 -12.14 15.66 1.68
CA TYR A 140 -12.79 14.37 1.76
C TYR A 140 -12.58 13.60 0.45
N TYR A 141 -12.16 12.37 0.60
CA TYR A 141 -12.11 11.37 -0.47
C TYR A 141 -12.43 9.99 0.09
N GLU A 142 -12.89 9.11 -0.75
CA GLU A 142 -13.15 7.72 -0.37
C GLU A 142 -12.82 6.78 -1.54
N PHE A 143 -12.51 5.54 -1.18
CA PHE A 143 -12.43 4.42 -2.12
C PHE A 143 -13.58 3.46 -1.82
N THR A 144 -14.40 3.14 -2.84
CA THR A 144 -15.48 2.15 -2.75
C THR A 144 -15.06 0.78 -3.28
N ALA A 145 -13.94 0.72 -4.03
CA ALA A 145 -13.27 -0.51 -4.40
C ALA A 145 -11.75 -0.38 -4.20
N CYS A 146 -11.15 -1.43 -3.65
CA CYS A 146 -9.71 -1.56 -3.45
C CYS A 146 -9.27 -2.95 -3.94
N PRO A 147 -8.47 -3.04 -5.01
CA PRO A 147 -8.06 -4.32 -5.58
C PRO A 147 -7.26 -5.17 -4.60
N THR A 148 -6.45 -4.53 -3.75
CA THR A 148 -5.67 -5.24 -2.72
C THR A 148 -6.57 -5.87 -1.66
N ALA A 149 -7.62 -5.16 -1.21
CA ALA A 149 -8.58 -5.71 -0.25
C ALA A 149 -9.43 -6.84 -0.85
N GLU A 150 -9.83 -6.72 -2.11
CA GLU A 150 -10.55 -7.78 -2.84
C GLU A 150 -9.68 -9.03 -2.98
N PHE A 151 -8.42 -8.84 -3.36
CA PHE A 151 -7.45 -9.92 -3.45
C PHE A 151 -7.21 -10.60 -2.10
N ALA A 152 -6.98 -9.81 -1.04
CA ALA A 152 -6.80 -10.33 0.31
C ALA A 152 -8.02 -11.13 0.78
N ARG A 153 -9.23 -10.67 0.48
CA ARG A 153 -10.48 -11.39 0.80
C ARG A 153 -10.57 -12.73 0.06
N LYS A 154 -10.25 -12.74 -1.24
CA LYS A 154 -10.26 -13.96 -2.06
C LYS A 154 -9.30 -15.02 -1.53
N HIS A 155 -8.14 -14.60 -1.02
CA HIS A 155 -7.08 -15.49 -0.55
C HIS A 155 -7.08 -15.73 0.98
N GLY A 156 -8.10 -15.25 1.72
CA GLY A 156 -8.18 -15.42 3.17
C GLY A 156 -7.09 -14.68 3.95
N LEU A 157 -6.64 -13.53 3.44
CA LEU A 157 -5.54 -12.71 3.96
C LEU A 157 -6.00 -11.34 4.48
N LEU A 158 -7.29 -11.18 4.82
CA LEU A 158 -7.82 -9.89 5.29
C LEU A 158 -7.13 -9.38 6.55
N GLU A 159 -6.58 -10.28 7.39
CA GLU A 159 -5.82 -9.89 8.57
C GLU A 159 -4.54 -9.12 8.26
N VAL A 160 -3.99 -9.25 7.05
CA VAL A 160 -2.80 -8.51 6.62
C VAL A 160 -3.13 -7.06 6.25
N MET A 161 -4.36 -6.77 5.87
CA MET A 161 -4.75 -5.45 5.36
C MET A 161 -4.48 -4.29 6.30
N PRO A 162 -4.72 -4.38 7.63
CA PRO A 162 -4.33 -3.29 8.54
C PRO A 162 -2.84 -2.94 8.42
N ALA A 163 -1.97 -3.94 8.38
CA ALA A 163 -0.52 -3.74 8.26
C ALA A 163 -0.11 -3.03 6.97
N LEU A 164 -0.83 -3.29 5.87
CA LEU A 164 -0.61 -2.62 4.58
C LEU A 164 -1.23 -1.21 4.50
N CYS A 165 -2.27 -0.93 5.29
CA CYS A 165 -3.00 0.34 5.25
C CYS A 165 -2.56 1.35 6.33
N ASN A 166 -1.97 0.89 7.45
CA ASN A 166 -1.61 1.76 8.56
C ASN A 166 -0.50 2.79 8.24
N PRO A 167 0.49 2.50 7.37
CA PRO A 167 1.48 3.49 6.95
C PRO A 167 0.90 4.77 6.35
N ASP A 168 -0.36 4.77 5.90
CA ASP A 168 -1.07 5.96 5.45
C ASP A 168 -1.17 7.02 6.56
N TYR A 169 -1.37 6.62 7.83
CA TYR A 169 -1.43 7.56 8.96
C TYR A 169 -0.10 8.29 9.12
N GLU A 170 1.01 7.54 9.19
CA GLU A 170 2.35 8.13 9.31
C GLU A 170 2.67 9.01 8.10
N SER A 171 2.27 8.62 6.89
CA SER A 171 2.51 9.39 5.68
C SER A 171 1.87 10.78 5.74
N MET A 172 0.66 10.87 6.30
CA MET A 172 -0.04 12.15 6.49
C MET A 172 0.59 12.97 7.61
N GLU A 173 0.97 12.34 8.73
CA GLU A 173 1.66 13.03 9.84
C GLU A 173 2.98 13.63 9.40
N LEU A 174 3.77 12.92 8.58
CA LEU A 174 5.03 13.42 8.02
C LEU A 174 4.86 14.73 7.25
N ILE A 175 3.75 14.94 6.58
CA ILE A 175 3.45 16.18 5.85
C ILE A 175 2.61 17.16 6.66
N HIS A 176 2.56 17.02 7.98
CA HIS A 176 1.78 17.84 8.91
C HIS A 176 0.27 17.87 8.60
N ALA A 177 -0.25 16.79 8.04
CA ALA A 177 -1.68 16.56 7.87
C ALA A 177 -2.16 15.47 8.85
N ARG A 178 -3.46 15.36 9.04
CA ARG A 178 -4.08 14.29 9.84
C ARG A 178 -5.00 13.48 8.95
N LEU A 179 -4.76 12.19 8.85
CA LEU A 179 -5.72 11.25 8.29
C LEU A 179 -6.80 10.93 9.34
N VAL A 180 -8.06 11.08 8.95
CA VAL A 180 -9.21 10.60 9.72
C VAL A 180 -9.89 9.56 8.84
N ARG A 181 -9.75 8.30 9.21
CA ARG A 181 -10.31 7.16 8.51
C ARG A 181 -11.22 6.38 9.46
N THR A 182 -12.46 6.14 9.07
CA THR A 182 -13.43 5.43 9.90
C THR A 182 -13.56 3.96 9.52
N THR A 183 -13.39 3.64 8.24
CA THR A 183 -13.44 2.27 7.71
C THR A 183 -12.40 2.06 6.61
N THR A 184 -12.19 0.80 6.25
CA THR A 184 -11.42 0.39 5.06
C THR A 184 -12.24 -0.62 4.25
N CYS A 185 -11.91 -0.78 2.96
CA CYS A 185 -12.52 -1.81 2.11
C CYS A 185 -12.26 -3.25 2.61
N ALA A 186 -11.36 -3.43 3.58
CA ALA A 186 -11.10 -4.71 4.21
C ALA A 186 -12.11 -5.05 5.31
N ASN A 187 -12.60 -4.06 6.06
CA ASN A 187 -13.49 -4.25 7.21
C ASN A 187 -14.84 -3.52 7.08
N GLY A 188 -15.09 -2.86 5.95
CA GLY A 188 -16.32 -2.14 5.64
C GLY A 188 -16.55 -2.07 4.14
N CYS A 189 -17.47 -1.19 3.73
CA CYS A 189 -17.81 -1.02 2.31
C CYS A 189 -16.95 0.03 1.60
N LYS A 190 -16.09 0.75 2.30
CA LYS A 190 -15.23 1.81 1.75
C LYS A 190 -14.03 2.09 2.63
N CYS A 191 -13.02 2.75 2.05
CA CYS A 191 -11.98 3.48 2.78
C CYS A 191 -12.31 4.97 2.70
N ASP A 192 -12.41 5.65 3.81
CA ASP A 192 -12.72 7.10 3.88
C ASP A 192 -11.68 7.86 4.71
#